data_86286e8418547d15005d8e5f8d57bfc7
#
_entry.id   86286e8418547d15005d8e5f8d57bfc7
#
_cell.length_a   1.000
_cell.length_b   1.000
_cell.length_c   1.000
_cell.angle_alpha   90.00
_cell.angle_beta   90.00
_cell.angle_gamma   90.00
#
_symmetry.space_group_name_H-M   'P 1'
#
loop_
_entity.id
_entity.type
_entity.pdbx_description
1 polymer ?
#
loop_
_entity_poly.entity_id
_entity_poly.type
_entity_poly.pdbx_seq_one_letter_code
_entity_poly.pdbx_strand_id
1 'polypeptide(L)'
;MYRQIRATVLILCLLSAAVVLTACGKQEEPTTEQPALETVKYSNLTDEDSRKQLSELLTDAGIEESRIAALLNRVEQFNASVKSEWLTDGFESAAPTDTKYDPYDMQDEWTAANGSFPGYNCRITAFGLFSEFITAGADQPEVQGEDSLFTDLETVDADPNALCGDSISKFCALFAPVNAADSTEVEAQVKALQEGWAARGIAFADSKVSMISVVFHDKFSDEDNTLFIGHVGVLLPAED
;
A
#
# COMPACT_ATOMS: atom_id res chain seq x y z
N MET A 1 25.72 21.08 14.71
CA MET A 1 25.32 21.38 16.10
C MET A 1 24.10 20.49 16.41
N TYR A 2 24.38 19.30 16.96
CA TYR A 2 23.37 18.26 17.21
C TYR A 2 22.55 18.60 18.46
N ARG A 3 21.24 18.65 18.32
CA ARG A 3 20.33 18.74 19.46
C ARG A 3 19.72 17.35 19.70
N GLN A 4 20.22 16.69 20.73
CA GLN A 4 19.67 15.44 21.25
C GLN A 4 18.35 15.72 21.97
N ILE A 5 17.27 15.05 21.56
CA ILE A 5 16.03 14.97 22.32
C ILE A 5 16.17 13.73 23.22
N ARG A 6 16.25 13.94 24.52
CA ARG A 6 16.25 12.90 25.55
C ARG A 6 14.78 12.57 25.88
N ALA A 7 14.35 11.35 25.60
CA ALA A 7 13.13 10.80 26.17
C ALA A 7 13.40 10.36 27.60
N THR A 8 12.70 10.97 28.57
CA THR A 8 12.78 10.59 29.99
C THR A 8 11.72 9.52 30.25
N VAL A 9 12.16 8.28 30.46
CA VAL A 9 11.32 7.18 30.96
C VAL A 9 11.29 7.29 32.48
N LEU A 10 10.13 7.52 33.06
CA LEU A 10 9.88 7.49 34.49
C LEU A 10 9.44 6.09 34.89
N ILE A 11 10.34 5.32 35.54
CA ILE A 11 10.04 4.05 36.18
C ILE A 11 9.55 4.35 37.58
N LEU A 12 8.29 4.04 37.86
CA LEU A 12 7.75 4.04 39.22
C LEU A 12 7.54 2.59 39.68
N CYS A 13 8.52 2.10 40.48
CA CYS A 13 8.38 0.85 41.25
C CYS A 13 7.54 1.11 42.48
N LEU A 14 6.38 0.44 42.62
CA LEU A 14 5.72 0.26 43.90
C LEU A 14 5.50 -1.24 44.15
N LEU A 15 6.29 -1.75 45.10
CA LEU A 15 6.06 -3.03 45.76
C LEU A 15 4.84 -2.90 46.68
N SER A 16 3.88 -3.83 46.59
CA SER A 16 3.06 -4.22 47.73
C SER A 16 2.50 -5.61 47.55
N ALA A 17 2.60 -6.32 48.65
CA ALA A 17 2.53 -7.70 48.98
C ALA A 17 1.25 -8.46 48.52
N ALA A 18 1.47 -9.77 48.45
CA ALA A 18 0.55 -10.87 48.17
C ALA A 18 -0.72 -10.90 49.00
N VAL A 19 -1.84 -11.22 48.34
CA VAL A 19 -2.91 -12.07 48.86
C VAL A 19 -3.34 -13.03 47.76
N VAL A 20 -3.08 -14.31 47.96
CA VAL A 20 -3.56 -15.40 47.11
C VAL A 20 -5.04 -15.62 47.45
N LEU A 21 -5.93 -15.40 46.50
CA LEU A 21 -7.27 -15.94 46.48
C LEU A 21 -7.56 -16.52 45.09
N THR A 22 -7.56 -17.83 45.03
CA THR A 22 -8.03 -18.67 43.94
C THR A 22 -9.48 -18.35 43.61
N ALA A 23 -9.74 -17.70 42.47
CA ALA A 23 -11.03 -17.73 41.84
C ALA A 23 -10.80 -17.99 40.35
N CYS A 24 -11.27 -19.14 39.87
CA CYS A 24 -11.41 -19.40 38.43
C CYS A 24 -12.35 -18.37 37.82
N GLY A 25 -11.78 -17.25 37.32
CA GLY A 25 -12.44 -16.31 36.44
C GLY A 25 -11.79 -16.45 35.08
N LYS A 26 -12.58 -16.73 34.06
CA LYS A 26 -12.17 -16.58 32.66
C LYS A 26 -11.61 -15.18 32.53
N GLN A 27 -10.34 -15.08 32.19
CA GLN A 27 -9.71 -13.83 31.79
C GLN A 27 -10.30 -13.50 30.42
N GLU A 28 -11.28 -12.62 30.38
CA GLU A 28 -11.66 -11.94 29.14
C GLU A 28 -10.49 -11.03 28.76
N GLU A 29 -9.81 -11.37 27.67
CA GLU A 29 -8.87 -10.45 27.04
C GLU A 29 -9.65 -9.15 26.74
N PRO A 30 -9.09 -7.97 27.02
CA PRO A 30 -9.72 -6.74 26.62
C PRO A 30 -9.73 -6.67 25.10
N THR A 31 -10.84 -7.05 24.50
CA THR A 31 -11.14 -6.72 23.11
C THR A 31 -11.23 -5.20 23.07
N THR A 32 -10.17 -4.57 22.64
CA THR A 32 -10.23 -3.17 22.20
C THR A 32 -11.06 -3.19 20.92
N GLU A 33 -12.38 -3.09 21.04
CA GLU A 33 -13.23 -2.81 19.89
C GLU A 33 -12.78 -1.45 19.34
N GLN A 34 -11.99 -1.48 18.31
CA GLN A 34 -11.82 -0.30 17.46
C GLN A 34 -13.22 0.04 16.94
N PRO A 35 -13.68 1.30 17.09
CA PRO A 35 -14.95 1.69 16.50
C PRO A 35 -14.89 1.36 15.02
N ALA A 36 -15.77 0.47 14.57
CA ALA A 36 -15.88 0.14 13.16
C ALA A 36 -16.20 1.43 12.41
N LEU A 37 -15.44 1.75 11.37
CA LEU A 37 -15.79 2.80 10.43
C LEU A 37 -17.17 2.45 9.86
N GLU A 38 -18.19 3.22 10.26
CA GLU A 38 -19.56 2.96 9.81
C GLU A 38 -19.69 3.16 8.30
N THR A 39 -18.96 4.15 7.73
CA THR A 39 -18.91 4.40 6.29
C THR A 39 -17.56 4.96 5.87
N VAL A 40 -17.19 4.72 4.61
CA VAL A 40 -16.11 5.40 3.90
C VAL A 40 -16.68 6.22 2.76
N LYS A 41 -16.07 7.37 2.48
CA LYS A 41 -16.39 8.18 1.31
C LYS A 41 -15.39 7.85 0.20
N TYR A 42 -15.87 7.47 -0.96
CA TYR A 42 -15.02 7.07 -2.09
C TYR A 42 -15.58 7.60 -3.42
N SER A 43 -14.74 7.59 -4.45
CA SER A 43 -15.11 7.90 -5.83
C SER A 43 -14.34 7.00 -6.79
N ASN A 44 -14.96 6.64 -7.90
CA ASN A 44 -14.29 6.04 -9.06
C ASN A 44 -13.75 7.10 -10.04
N LEU A 45 -13.82 8.38 -9.69
CA LEU A 45 -13.33 9.50 -10.49
C LEU A 45 -13.98 9.54 -11.90
N THR A 46 -15.26 9.26 -11.98
CA THR A 46 -16.03 9.27 -13.23
C THR A 46 -16.34 10.67 -13.73
N ASP A 47 -16.49 11.62 -12.80
CA ASP A 47 -16.85 13.01 -13.07
C ASP A 47 -15.63 13.94 -13.07
N GLU A 48 -15.80 15.12 -13.68
CA GLU A 48 -14.73 16.13 -13.80
C GLU A 48 -14.36 16.74 -12.44
N ASP A 49 -15.35 16.96 -11.56
CA ASP A 49 -15.11 17.62 -10.28
C ASP A 49 -14.26 16.76 -9.34
N SER A 50 -14.54 15.46 -9.24
CA SER A 50 -13.74 14.54 -8.44
C SER A 50 -12.32 14.37 -8.99
N ARG A 51 -12.14 14.30 -10.32
CA ARG A 51 -10.81 14.27 -10.95
C ARG A 51 -10.03 15.55 -10.71
N LYS A 52 -10.67 16.70 -10.80
CA LYS A 52 -10.07 18.00 -10.52
C LYS A 52 -9.64 18.12 -9.06
N GLN A 53 -10.52 17.75 -8.12
CA GLN A 53 -10.19 17.75 -6.70
C GLN A 53 -8.98 16.84 -6.40
N LEU A 54 -8.93 15.64 -6.96
CA LEU A 54 -7.77 14.75 -6.81
C LEU A 54 -6.51 15.38 -7.39
N SER A 55 -6.58 15.97 -8.58
CA SER A 55 -5.42 16.61 -9.23
C SER A 55 -4.86 17.75 -8.39
N GLU A 56 -5.73 18.59 -7.81
CA GLU A 56 -5.33 19.68 -6.94
C GLU A 56 -4.62 19.15 -5.68
N LEU A 57 -5.17 18.13 -5.01
CA LEU A 57 -4.54 17.49 -3.84
C LEU A 57 -3.17 16.89 -4.15
N LEU A 58 -3.04 16.18 -5.28
CA LEU A 58 -1.78 15.58 -5.70
C LEU A 58 -0.74 16.65 -6.06
N THR A 59 -1.15 17.73 -6.74
CA THR A 59 -0.29 18.87 -7.07
C THR A 59 0.21 19.58 -5.81
N ASP A 60 -0.68 19.82 -4.84
CA ASP A 60 -0.34 20.46 -3.56
C ASP A 60 0.60 19.57 -2.70
N ALA A 61 0.54 18.25 -2.90
CA ALA A 61 1.46 17.30 -2.30
C ALA A 61 2.84 17.26 -2.99
N GLY A 62 2.99 17.92 -4.14
CA GLY A 62 4.25 18.02 -4.88
C GLY A 62 4.46 16.92 -5.92
N ILE A 63 3.41 16.20 -6.32
CA ILE A 63 3.50 15.18 -7.37
C ILE A 63 3.51 15.86 -8.74
N GLU A 64 4.40 15.43 -9.61
CA GLU A 64 4.53 15.97 -10.96
C GLU A 64 3.26 15.80 -11.80
N GLU A 65 2.90 16.83 -12.58
CA GLU A 65 1.72 16.85 -13.44
C GLU A 65 1.66 15.66 -14.42
N SER A 66 2.81 15.23 -14.93
CA SER A 66 2.92 14.07 -15.82
C SER A 66 2.46 12.76 -15.17
N ARG A 67 2.73 12.59 -13.89
CA ARG A 67 2.33 11.42 -13.09
C ARG A 67 0.85 11.45 -12.77
N ILE A 68 0.32 12.63 -12.45
CA ILE A 68 -1.12 12.85 -12.25
C ILE A 68 -1.88 12.54 -13.53
N ALA A 69 -1.42 13.04 -14.67
CA ALA A 69 -2.03 12.76 -15.97
C ALA A 69 -1.99 11.25 -16.30
N ALA A 70 -0.89 10.56 -16.01
CA ALA A 70 -0.80 9.11 -16.20
C ALA A 70 -1.82 8.36 -15.34
N LEU A 71 -1.99 8.73 -14.06
CA LEU A 71 -3.02 8.16 -13.19
C LEU A 71 -4.42 8.37 -13.78
N LEU A 72 -4.77 9.60 -14.15
CA LEU A 72 -6.11 9.92 -14.65
C LEU A 72 -6.43 9.20 -15.97
N ASN A 73 -5.45 9.06 -16.86
CA ASN A 73 -5.62 8.29 -18.09
C ASN A 73 -5.91 6.81 -17.80
N ARG A 74 -5.26 6.20 -16.79
CA ARG A 74 -5.51 4.82 -16.37
C ARG A 74 -6.90 4.66 -15.75
N VAL A 75 -7.31 5.64 -14.94
CA VAL A 75 -8.68 5.70 -14.39
C VAL A 75 -9.71 5.78 -15.51
N GLU A 76 -9.49 6.63 -16.50
CA GLU A 76 -10.38 6.76 -17.66
C GLU A 76 -10.47 5.45 -18.46
N GLN A 77 -9.32 4.81 -18.73
CA GLN A 77 -9.28 3.50 -19.38
C GLN A 77 -10.06 2.46 -18.59
N PHE A 78 -9.86 2.38 -17.27
CA PHE A 78 -10.58 1.44 -16.40
C PHE A 78 -12.08 1.71 -16.43
N ASN A 79 -12.50 2.96 -16.23
CA ASN A 79 -13.92 3.34 -16.21
C ASN A 79 -14.61 3.09 -17.55
N ALA A 80 -13.89 3.22 -18.68
CA ALA A 80 -14.39 2.90 -20.00
C ALA A 80 -14.49 1.40 -20.29
N SER A 81 -13.76 0.56 -19.53
CA SER A 81 -13.68 -0.88 -19.74
C SER A 81 -14.67 -1.69 -18.90
N VAL A 82 -15.30 -1.08 -17.89
CA VAL A 82 -16.22 -1.76 -16.96
C VAL A 82 -17.63 -1.21 -17.08
N LYS A 83 -18.62 -1.90 -16.51
CA LYS A 83 -20.01 -1.45 -16.53
C LYS A 83 -20.20 -0.18 -15.72
N SER A 84 -20.82 0.81 -16.30
CA SER A 84 -21.08 2.11 -15.65
C SER A 84 -21.92 2.00 -14.36
N GLU A 85 -22.75 0.99 -14.24
CA GLU A 85 -23.57 0.73 -13.05
C GLU A 85 -22.74 0.30 -11.81
N TRP A 86 -21.51 -0.11 -12.01
CA TRP A 86 -20.56 -0.45 -10.94
C TRP A 86 -19.77 0.77 -10.43
N LEU A 87 -19.80 1.87 -11.17
CA LEU A 87 -19.09 3.08 -10.87
C LEU A 87 -19.97 4.08 -10.08
N THR A 88 -19.34 4.97 -9.35
CA THR A 88 -20.02 6.06 -8.64
C THR A 88 -20.08 7.30 -9.51
N ASP A 89 -21.12 8.11 -9.33
CA ASP A 89 -21.19 9.45 -9.91
C ASP A 89 -20.72 10.45 -8.84
N GLY A 90 -19.43 10.81 -8.90
CA GLY A 90 -18.77 11.63 -7.89
C GLY A 90 -18.41 10.84 -6.63
N PHE A 91 -18.57 11.47 -5.47
CA PHE A 91 -18.29 10.86 -4.17
C PHE A 91 -19.53 10.26 -3.54
N GLU A 92 -19.45 8.99 -3.18
CA GLU A 92 -20.48 8.27 -2.43
C GLU A 92 -19.95 7.79 -1.07
N SER A 93 -20.86 7.55 -0.14
CA SER A 93 -20.56 6.92 1.15
C SER A 93 -21.15 5.52 1.18
N ALA A 94 -20.31 4.54 1.56
CA ALA A 94 -20.74 3.15 1.69
C ALA A 94 -20.09 2.52 2.93
N ALA A 95 -20.68 1.44 3.43
CA ALA A 95 -19.99 0.58 4.37
C ALA A 95 -18.79 -0.08 3.68
N PRO A 96 -17.65 -0.26 4.37
CA PRO A 96 -16.44 -0.84 3.76
C PRO A 96 -16.63 -2.22 3.14
N THR A 97 -17.69 -2.93 3.55
CA THR A 97 -18.04 -4.28 3.04
C THR A 97 -19.05 -4.26 1.90
N ASP A 98 -19.60 -3.09 1.57
CA ASP A 98 -20.59 -3.00 0.49
C ASP A 98 -19.86 -2.88 -0.86
N THR A 99 -20.04 -3.89 -1.71
CA THR A 99 -19.52 -3.89 -3.08
C THR A 99 -20.69 -3.90 -4.07
N LYS A 100 -20.57 -3.09 -5.14
CA LYS A 100 -21.58 -3.03 -6.21
C LYS A 100 -21.31 -4.06 -7.32
N TYR A 101 -20.21 -4.80 -7.23
CA TYR A 101 -19.72 -5.68 -8.28
C TYR A 101 -19.08 -6.94 -7.73
N ASP A 102 -19.04 -7.98 -8.52
CA ASP A 102 -18.19 -9.14 -8.33
C ASP A 102 -16.82 -8.88 -8.99
N PRO A 103 -15.69 -9.10 -8.29
CA PRO A 103 -14.36 -8.89 -8.87
C PRO A 103 -14.07 -9.73 -10.10
N TYR A 104 -14.65 -10.94 -10.22
CA TYR A 104 -14.48 -11.80 -11.39
C TYR A 104 -15.25 -11.25 -12.60
N ASP A 105 -16.48 -10.79 -12.40
CA ASP A 105 -17.24 -10.12 -13.46
C ASP A 105 -16.52 -8.87 -13.96
N MET A 106 -15.89 -8.10 -13.06
CA MET A 106 -15.09 -6.93 -13.42
C MET A 106 -13.86 -7.32 -14.25
N GLN A 107 -13.18 -8.40 -13.89
CA GLN A 107 -12.04 -8.93 -14.65
C GLN A 107 -12.46 -9.40 -16.05
N ASP A 108 -13.65 -10.00 -16.19
CA ASP A 108 -14.16 -10.44 -17.48
C ASP A 108 -14.45 -9.24 -18.41
N GLU A 109 -15.06 -8.17 -17.91
CA GLU A 109 -15.28 -6.93 -18.67
C GLU A 109 -13.95 -6.28 -19.07
N TRP A 110 -12.98 -6.21 -18.14
CA TRP A 110 -11.63 -5.70 -18.44
C TRP A 110 -10.98 -6.50 -19.57
N THR A 111 -11.01 -7.83 -19.47
CA THR A 111 -10.41 -8.73 -20.46
C THR A 111 -11.10 -8.62 -21.82
N ALA A 112 -12.44 -8.46 -21.84
CA ALA A 112 -13.20 -8.25 -23.07
C ALA A 112 -12.81 -6.94 -23.76
N ALA A 113 -12.51 -5.88 -23.01
CA ALA A 113 -12.15 -4.57 -23.56
C ALA A 113 -10.66 -4.48 -23.94
N ASN A 114 -9.75 -5.10 -23.16
CA ASN A 114 -8.31 -4.90 -23.26
C ASN A 114 -7.50 -6.14 -23.65
N GLY A 115 -8.17 -7.27 -23.92
CA GLY A 115 -7.52 -8.53 -24.30
C GLY A 115 -6.65 -9.10 -23.18
N SER A 116 -5.42 -9.48 -23.51
CA SER A 116 -4.47 -10.05 -22.55
C SER A 116 -3.70 -9.04 -21.72
N PHE A 117 -3.97 -7.74 -21.86
CA PHE A 117 -3.31 -6.72 -21.05
C PHE A 117 -3.76 -6.84 -19.59
N PRO A 118 -2.84 -7.08 -18.62
CA PRO A 118 -3.22 -7.35 -17.23
C PRO A 118 -3.86 -6.13 -16.52
N GLY A 119 -3.57 -4.92 -16.99
CA GLY A 119 -3.95 -3.67 -16.33
C GLY A 119 -2.91 -3.17 -15.34
N TYR A 120 -3.26 -2.12 -14.62
CA TYR A 120 -2.37 -1.46 -13.66
C TYR A 120 -2.84 -1.78 -12.24
N ASN A 121 -2.13 -2.66 -11.55
CA ASN A 121 -2.44 -2.99 -10.17
C ASN A 121 -2.07 -1.87 -9.19
N CYS A 122 -2.35 -2.07 -7.89
CA CYS A 122 -2.09 -1.08 -6.85
C CYS A 122 -0.61 -0.71 -6.72
N ARG A 123 0.33 -1.66 -6.91
CA ARG A 123 1.78 -1.38 -6.83
C ARG A 123 2.23 -0.47 -7.95
N ILE A 124 1.89 -0.78 -9.20
CA ILE A 124 2.23 0.04 -10.36
C ILE A 124 1.60 1.43 -10.26
N THR A 125 0.30 1.49 -9.90
CA THR A 125 -0.43 2.74 -9.81
C THR A 125 0.13 3.65 -8.72
N ALA A 126 0.33 3.12 -7.51
CA ALA A 126 0.89 3.89 -6.41
C ALA A 126 2.35 4.31 -6.69
N PHE A 127 3.19 3.37 -7.19
CA PHE A 127 4.58 3.68 -7.55
C PHE A 127 4.67 4.81 -8.57
N GLY A 128 3.81 4.82 -9.56
CA GLY A 128 3.73 5.90 -10.55
C GLY A 128 3.58 7.29 -9.91
N LEU A 129 2.91 7.39 -8.77
CA LEU A 129 2.68 8.65 -8.06
C LEU A 129 3.84 9.03 -7.12
N PHE A 130 4.39 8.09 -6.35
CA PHE A 130 5.31 8.43 -5.26
C PHE A 130 6.77 8.05 -5.51
N SER A 131 7.10 7.40 -6.61
CA SER A 131 8.46 6.90 -6.87
C SER A 131 9.54 7.99 -6.92
N GLU A 132 9.18 9.23 -7.24
CA GLU A 132 10.12 10.37 -7.20
C GLU A 132 10.61 10.69 -5.78
N PHE A 133 9.85 10.32 -4.75
CA PHE A 133 10.21 10.47 -3.34
C PHE A 133 11.01 9.28 -2.79
N ILE A 134 11.36 8.32 -3.63
CA ILE A 134 12.11 7.11 -3.25
C ILE A 134 13.43 7.07 -4.01
N THR A 135 14.51 6.74 -3.30
CA THR A 135 15.78 6.33 -3.89
C THR A 135 16.00 4.84 -3.68
N ALA A 136 16.75 4.21 -4.58
CA ALA A 136 17.18 2.82 -4.47
C ALA A 136 18.70 2.73 -4.73
N GLY A 137 19.36 1.74 -4.14
CA GLY A 137 20.78 1.46 -4.40
C GLY A 137 21.02 0.99 -5.84
N ALA A 138 22.29 0.94 -6.26
CA ALA A 138 22.65 0.47 -7.59
C ALA A 138 22.57 -1.05 -7.73
N ASP A 139 22.88 -1.78 -6.65
CA ASP A 139 22.85 -3.24 -6.60
C ASP A 139 21.46 -3.71 -6.15
N GLN A 140 20.65 -4.15 -7.09
CA GLN A 140 19.29 -4.60 -6.81
C GLN A 140 19.21 -6.14 -6.84
N PRO A 141 18.29 -6.75 -6.08
CA PRO A 141 18.08 -8.18 -6.17
C PRO A 141 17.63 -8.52 -7.59
N GLU A 142 18.15 -9.63 -8.11
CA GLU A 142 17.65 -10.23 -9.34
C GLU A 142 16.26 -10.78 -9.03
N VAL A 143 15.22 -10.16 -9.59
CA VAL A 143 13.83 -10.62 -9.47
C VAL A 143 13.56 -11.55 -10.64
N GLN A 144 13.31 -12.82 -10.36
CA GLN A 144 12.94 -13.80 -11.37
C GLN A 144 11.43 -13.70 -11.65
N GLY A 145 11.04 -13.96 -12.90
CA GLY A 145 9.64 -13.80 -13.34
C GLY A 145 8.63 -14.77 -12.72
N GLU A 146 9.09 -15.70 -11.87
CA GLU A 146 8.24 -16.62 -11.08
C GLU A 146 7.94 -16.08 -9.68
N ASP A 147 8.51 -14.91 -9.31
CA ASP A 147 8.31 -14.27 -8.01
C ASP A 147 6.97 -13.52 -7.94
N SER A 148 6.64 -13.04 -6.74
CA SER A 148 5.37 -12.34 -6.43
C SER A 148 5.09 -11.10 -7.29
N LEU A 149 6.02 -10.69 -8.16
CA LEU A 149 5.89 -9.53 -9.05
C LEU A 149 5.58 -9.90 -10.51
N PHE A 150 5.29 -11.17 -10.82
CA PHE A 150 5.13 -11.61 -12.22
C PHE A 150 4.06 -10.81 -12.98
N THR A 151 2.91 -10.52 -12.37
CA THR A 151 1.84 -9.72 -13.00
C THR A 151 2.26 -8.27 -13.22
N ASP A 152 3.06 -7.71 -12.30
CA ASP A 152 3.61 -6.35 -12.46
C ASP A 152 4.58 -6.30 -13.65
N LEU A 153 5.44 -7.30 -13.78
CA LEU A 153 6.40 -7.41 -14.88
C LEU A 153 5.70 -7.59 -16.22
N GLU A 154 4.65 -8.42 -16.28
CA GLU A 154 3.81 -8.54 -17.49
C GLU A 154 3.19 -7.20 -17.90
N THR A 155 2.73 -6.40 -16.93
CA THR A 155 2.19 -5.06 -17.22
C THR A 155 3.28 -4.14 -17.78
N VAL A 156 4.49 -4.14 -17.18
CA VAL A 156 5.61 -3.31 -17.64
C VAL A 156 6.10 -3.73 -19.02
N ASP A 157 6.10 -5.03 -19.32
CA ASP A 157 6.44 -5.54 -20.65
C ASP A 157 5.42 -5.12 -21.71
N ALA A 158 4.13 -5.08 -21.35
CA ALA A 158 3.06 -4.68 -22.24
C ALA A 158 2.96 -3.15 -22.40
N ASP A 159 3.27 -2.38 -21.34
CA ASP A 159 3.34 -0.92 -21.36
C ASP A 159 4.67 -0.42 -20.78
N PRO A 160 5.66 -0.07 -21.62
CA PRO A 160 6.95 0.47 -21.15
C PRO A 160 6.85 1.78 -20.33
N ASN A 161 5.71 2.46 -20.36
CA ASN A 161 5.44 3.67 -19.58
C ASN A 161 4.73 3.40 -18.25
N ALA A 162 4.47 2.14 -17.92
CA ALA A 162 3.74 1.75 -16.71
C ALA A 162 4.35 2.34 -15.42
N LEU A 163 5.67 2.51 -15.37
CA LEU A 163 6.39 3.05 -14.21
C LEU A 163 6.66 4.56 -14.29
N CYS A 164 5.99 5.29 -15.17
CA CYS A 164 6.13 6.75 -15.33
C CYS A 164 7.59 7.21 -15.50
N GLY A 165 8.40 6.46 -16.27
CA GLY A 165 9.80 6.78 -16.55
C GLY A 165 10.81 6.30 -15.51
N ASP A 166 10.37 5.74 -14.40
CA ASP A 166 11.26 5.09 -13.42
C ASP A 166 11.73 3.71 -13.88
N SER A 167 12.85 3.25 -13.33
CA SER A 167 13.41 1.96 -13.68
C SER A 167 12.67 0.80 -13.01
N ILE A 168 12.57 -0.32 -13.72
CA ILE A 168 12.08 -1.58 -13.17
C ILE A 168 12.90 -2.03 -11.95
N SER A 169 14.21 -1.76 -11.95
CA SER A 169 15.10 -2.09 -10.83
C SER A 169 14.68 -1.36 -9.55
N LYS A 170 14.29 -0.09 -9.64
CA LYS A 170 13.78 0.69 -8.50
C LYS A 170 12.45 0.14 -7.99
N PHE A 171 11.55 -0.23 -8.90
CA PHE A 171 10.28 -0.88 -8.57
C PHE A 171 10.51 -2.21 -7.83
N CYS A 172 11.35 -3.08 -8.39
CA CYS A 172 11.69 -4.37 -7.79
C CYS A 172 12.40 -4.21 -6.44
N ALA A 173 13.29 -3.22 -6.28
CA ALA A 173 13.94 -2.95 -5.01
C ALA A 173 12.95 -2.68 -3.88
N LEU A 174 11.87 -1.97 -4.18
CA LEU A 174 10.83 -1.64 -3.20
C LEU A 174 9.90 -2.82 -2.90
N PHE A 175 9.43 -3.52 -3.95
CA PHE A 175 8.31 -4.46 -3.86
C PHE A 175 8.71 -5.94 -3.84
N ALA A 176 9.94 -6.30 -4.22
CA ALA A 176 10.38 -7.69 -4.11
C ALA A 176 10.31 -8.16 -2.64
N PRO A 177 9.88 -9.41 -2.39
CA PRO A 177 9.78 -9.95 -1.04
C PRO A 177 11.08 -9.78 -0.24
N VAL A 178 10.96 -9.65 1.05
CA VAL A 178 12.09 -9.66 2.00
C VAL A 178 11.93 -10.84 2.95
N ASN A 179 13.04 -11.35 3.50
CA ASN A 179 12.98 -12.40 4.50
C ASN A 179 12.24 -11.90 5.74
N ALA A 180 11.28 -12.66 6.22
CA ALA A 180 10.56 -12.39 7.45
C ALA A 180 11.41 -12.74 8.69
N ALA A 181 11.10 -12.11 9.81
CA ALA A 181 11.63 -12.56 11.09
C ALA A 181 10.99 -13.90 11.51
N ASP A 182 11.71 -14.74 12.24
CA ASP A 182 11.12 -15.94 12.87
C ASP A 182 10.37 -15.54 14.15
N SER A 183 9.28 -14.82 13.97
CA SER A 183 8.43 -14.25 15.02
C SER A 183 7.03 -13.98 14.51
N THR A 184 6.05 -14.03 15.40
CA THR A 184 4.66 -13.58 15.14
C THR A 184 4.42 -12.13 15.55
N GLU A 185 5.42 -11.48 16.17
CA GLU A 185 5.29 -10.10 16.65
C GLU A 185 5.41 -9.11 15.47
N VAL A 186 4.45 -8.18 15.39
CA VAL A 186 4.38 -7.18 14.31
C VAL A 186 5.64 -6.32 14.24
N GLU A 187 6.17 -5.91 15.39
CA GLU A 187 7.37 -5.07 15.48
C GLU A 187 8.60 -5.77 14.91
N ALA A 188 8.70 -7.10 15.08
CA ALA A 188 9.78 -7.89 14.50
C ALA A 188 9.69 -7.92 12.97
N GLN A 189 8.47 -8.05 12.42
CA GLN A 189 8.24 -8.04 10.97
C GLN A 189 8.48 -6.65 10.36
N VAL A 190 8.02 -5.59 11.02
CA VAL A 190 8.30 -4.21 10.59
C VAL A 190 9.80 -3.96 10.52
N LYS A 191 10.55 -4.41 11.53
CA LYS A 191 12.01 -4.29 11.53
C LYS A 191 12.65 -5.07 10.39
N ALA A 192 12.21 -6.32 10.15
CA ALA A 192 12.72 -7.14 9.05
C ALA A 192 12.49 -6.47 7.68
N LEU A 193 11.29 -5.90 7.46
CA LEU A 193 10.98 -5.16 6.23
C LEU A 193 11.90 -3.93 6.08
N GLN A 194 12.08 -3.14 7.14
CA GLN A 194 12.95 -1.96 7.12
C GLN A 194 14.41 -2.33 6.85
N GLU A 195 14.92 -3.41 7.44
CA GLU A 195 16.27 -3.91 7.21
C GLU A 195 16.44 -4.42 5.78
N GLY A 196 15.43 -5.11 5.24
CA GLY A 196 15.41 -5.54 3.83
C GLY A 196 15.46 -4.37 2.87
N TRP A 197 14.68 -3.33 3.10
CA TRP A 197 14.72 -2.10 2.30
C TRP A 197 16.06 -1.37 2.43
N ALA A 198 16.58 -1.24 3.65
CA ALA A 198 17.88 -0.62 3.86
C ALA A 198 19.02 -1.36 3.13
N ALA A 199 18.99 -2.70 3.12
CA ALA A 199 19.95 -3.51 2.38
C ALA A 199 19.90 -3.27 0.87
N ARG A 200 18.75 -2.89 0.32
CA ARG A 200 18.54 -2.53 -1.09
C ARG A 200 18.76 -1.03 -1.36
N GLY A 201 19.20 -0.28 -0.36
CA GLY A 201 19.40 1.17 -0.47
C GLY A 201 18.13 1.97 -0.67
N ILE A 202 16.97 1.43 -0.27
CA ILE A 202 15.70 2.16 -0.30
C ILE A 202 15.74 3.23 0.79
N ALA A 203 15.48 4.47 0.37
CA ALA A 203 15.27 5.58 1.28
C ALA A 203 14.11 6.44 0.78
N PHE A 204 13.33 6.97 1.71
CA PHE A 204 12.19 7.82 1.45
C PHE A 204 12.57 9.28 1.71
N ALA A 205 12.28 10.16 0.75
CA ALA A 205 12.45 11.59 0.96
C ALA A 205 11.36 12.13 1.89
N ASP A 206 11.66 13.23 2.57
CA ASP A 206 10.64 13.97 3.31
C ASP A 206 9.66 14.63 2.34
N SER A 207 8.39 14.30 2.46
CA SER A 207 7.33 14.78 1.57
C SER A 207 5.97 14.79 2.28
N LYS A 208 4.97 15.43 1.66
CA LYS A 208 3.58 15.35 2.12
C LYS A 208 2.90 14.04 1.75
N VAL A 209 3.52 13.24 0.88
CA VAL A 209 3.02 11.95 0.41
C VAL A 209 3.49 10.86 1.36
N SER A 210 2.58 9.99 1.77
CA SER A 210 2.90 8.78 2.52
C SER A 210 2.44 7.54 1.77
N MET A 211 3.28 6.50 1.77
CA MET A 211 2.90 5.20 1.27
C MET A 211 2.25 4.40 2.40
N ILE A 212 1.04 3.89 2.14
CA ILE A 212 0.38 2.91 3.04
C ILE A 212 0.47 1.55 2.39
N SER A 213 0.96 0.55 3.14
CA SER A 213 1.12 -0.82 2.64
C SER A 213 0.46 -1.83 3.56
N VAL A 214 -0.20 -2.81 2.96
CA VAL A 214 -0.62 -4.04 3.63
C VAL A 214 0.41 -5.11 3.30
N VAL A 215 1.10 -5.58 4.34
CA VAL A 215 2.18 -6.55 4.22
C VAL A 215 1.65 -7.93 4.63
N PHE A 216 1.81 -8.91 3.77
CA PHE A 216 1.53 -10.31 4.06
C PHE A 216 2.79 -10.99 4.56
N HIS A 217 2.61 -11.88 5.52
CA HIS A 217 3.66 -12.77 6.00
C HIS A 217 3.37 -14.17 5.46
N ASP A 218 4.13 -14.56 4.44
CA ASP A 218 4.01 -15.86 3.79
C ASP A 218 5.08 -16.80 4.35
N LYS A 219 4.62 -17.87 5.01
CA LYS A 219 5.50 -18.90 5.55
C LYS A 219 5.05 -20.28 5.07
N PHE A 220 5.66 -20.77 3.98
CA PHE A 220 5.40 -22.10 3.44
C PHE A 220 6.35 -23.15 4.04
N SER A 221 7.57 -22.74 4.42
CA SER A 221 8.57 -23.54 5.10
C SER A 221 9.47 -22.66 5.95
N ASP A 222 10.46 -23.22 6.64
CA ASP A 222 11.46 -22.41 7.36
C ASP A 222 12.43 -21.71 6.39
N GLU A 223 12.58 -22.22 5.17
CA GLU A 223 13.42 -21.64 4.10
C GLU A 223 12.61 -20.62 3.26
N ASP A 224 11.30 -20.77 3.21
CA ASP A 224 10.38 -19.92 2.47
C ASP A 224 9.47 -19.16 3.47
N ASN A 225 10.06 -18.15 4.07
CA ASN A 225 9.47 -17.29 5.10
C ASN A 225 9.71 -15.84 4.74
N THR A 226 8.73 -15.19 4.09
CA THR A 226 8.88 -13.89 3.47
C THR A 226 7.79 -12.91 3.86
N LEU A 227 8.13 -11.62 3.75
CA LEU A 227 7.19 -10.51 3.80
C LEU A 227 6.98 -9.98 2.39
N PHE A 228 5.74 -9.80 2.01
CA PHE A 228 5.32 -9.34 0.71
C PHE A 228 4.30 -8.21 0.80
N ILE A 229 4.47 -7.14 0.02
CA ILE A 229 3.49 -6.05 -0.06
C ILE A 229 2.37 -6.47 -1.01
N GLY A 230 1.27 -6.96 -0.44
CA GLY A 230 0.10 -7.43 -1.20
C GLY A 230 -0.81 -6.30 -1.65
N HIS A 231 -0.85 -5.18 -0.90
CA HIS A 231 -1.60 -3.99 -1.30
C HIS A 231 -0.87 -2.72 -0.89
N VAL A 232 -1.01 -1.67 -1.69
CA VAL A 232 -0.39 -0.38 -1.43
C VAL A 232 -1.27 0.76 -1.94
N GLY A 233 -1.25 1.87 -1.22
CA GLY A 233 -1.92 3.11 -1.58
C GLY A 233 -1.07 4.33 -1.26
N VAL A 234 -1.56 5.47 -1.71
CA VAL A 234 -0.98 6.79 -1.43
C VAL A 234 -1.90 7.52 -0.47
N LEU A 235 -1.35 8.00 0.64
CA LEU A 235 -2.04 8.83 1.62
C LEU A 235 -1.56 10.26 1.48
N LEU A 236 -2.50 11.17 1.38
CA LEU A 236 -2.29 12.61 1.39
C LEU A 236 -2.93 13.21 2.65
N PRO A 237 -2.33 14.25 3.27
CA PRO A 237 -2.99 14.98 4.34
C PRO A 237 -4.23 15.66 3.77
N ALA A 238 -5.37 15.52 4.46
CA ALA A 238 -6.55 16.36 4.20
C ALA A 238 -6.44 17.62 5.03
N GLU A 239 -6.87 18.77 4.49
CA GLU A 239 -7.19 19.94 5.30
C GLU A 239 -8.55 19.68 5.99
N ASP A 240 -8.61 19.92 7.30
CA ASP A 240 -9.81 19.78 8.13
C ASP A 240 -10.89 20.81 7.77
#